data_9926bddfc0b891f5940046b685e6ccce
#
_entry.id   9926bddfc0b891f5940046b685e6ccce
#
_cell.length_a   1.000
_cell.length_b   1.000
_cell.length_c   1.000
_cell.angle_alpha   90.00
_cell.angle_beta   90.00
_cell.angle_gamma   90.00
#
_symmetry.space_group_name_H-M   'P 1'
#
loop_
_entity.id
_entity.type
_entity.pdbx_description
1 polymer ?
#
loop_
_entity_poly.entity_id
_entity_poly.type
_entity_poly.pdbx_seq_one_letter_code
_entity_poly.pdbx_strand_id
1 'polypeptide(L)'
;MTSHMRTTWTVAGSGWAACTLEDRQVKVELTASYITNAPEELLTAVGRLVAGETEARALFEAEPTAYRWIFYREGEDTWIRVLELRDGSEHDNRGTEIWSSQLGMDQLARTVIRCFDEVAQTYGESGYRGKWGEHFPRTELEALRRLWHAHHRSDNT
;
A
#
# COMPACT_ATOMS: atom_id res chain seq x y z
N MET A 1 -7.46 -15.33 13.75
CA MET A 1 -8.38 -15.13 12.61
C MET A 1 -7.92 -13.95 11.76
N THR A 2 -7.77 -14.16 10.46
CA THR A 2 -7.31 -13.08 9.58
C THR A 2 -8.42 -12.07 9.34
N SER A 3 -8.06 -10.79 9.34
CA SER A 3 -8.98 -9.71 9.02
C SER A 3 -9.30 -9.67 7.53
N HIS A 4 -10.41 -9.06 7.20
CA HIS A 4 -10.74 -8.72 5.82
C HIS A 4 -10.37 -7.27 5.59
N MET A 5 -9.54 -7.00 4.57
CA MET A 5 -9.10 -5.64 4.28
C MET A 5 -9.41 -5.27 2.82
N ARG A 6 -9.91 -4.07 2.65
CA ARG A 6 -10.06 -3.46 1.34
C ARG A 6 -9.33 -2.13 1.35
N THR A 7 -8.62 -1.83 0.28
CA THR A 7 -7.97 -0.54 0.10
C THR A 7 -8.31 0.04 -1.25
N THR A 8 -8.46 1.36 -1.31
CA THR A 8 -8.72 2.09 -2.55
C THR A 8 -7.75 3.24 -2.67
N TRP A 9 -7.50 3.66 -3.91
CA TRP A 9 -6.64 4.79 -4.24
C TRP A 9 -7.39 5.68 -5.23
N THR A 10 -7.66 6.92 -4.85
CA THR A 10 -8.41 7.86 -5.66
C THR A 10 -7.58 9.10 -5.90
N VAL A 11 -7.34 9.47 -7.15
CA VAL A 11 -6.59 10.70 -7.47
C VAL A 11 -7.57 11.84 -7.71
N ALA A 12 -7.39 12.90 -6.93
CA ALA A 12 -8.30 14.06 -6.95
C ALA A 12 -7.90 15.13 -7.98
N GLY A 13 -6.65 15.07 -8.47
CA GLY A 13 -6.09 16.11 -9.31
C GLY A 13 -5.08 16.96 -8.55
N SER A 14 -4.27 17.73 -9.26
CA SER A 14 -3.24 18.61 -8.69
C SER A 14 -2.22 17.88 -7.80
N GLY A 15 -2.00 16.59 -8.05
CA GLY A 15 -1.00 15.80 -7.32
C GLY A 15 -1.44 15.31 -5.94
N TRP A 16 -2.74 15.23 -5.67
CA TRP A 16 -3.27 14.72 -4.41
C TRP A 16 -4.06 13.44 -4.63
N ALA A 17 -3.98 12.54 -3.67
CA ALA A 17 -4.73 11.30 -3.68
C ALA A 17 -5.26 10.98 -2.29
N ALA A 18 -6.33 10.20 -2.26
CA ALA A 18 -6.89 9.63 -1.04
C ALA A 18 -6.75 8.12 -1.09
N CYS A 19 -6.23 7.54 -0.02
CA CYS A 19 -6.12 6.10 0.15
C CYS A 19 -7.03 5.70 1.29
N THR A 20 -7.97 4.79 1.04
CA THR A 20 -8.83 4.28 2.11
C THR A 20 -8.38 2.90 2.52
N LEU A 21 -8.50 2.62 3.81
CA LEU A 21 -8.31 1.31 4.39
C LEU A 21 -9.55 0.97 5.18
N GLU A 22 -10.16 -0.16 4.89
CA GLU A 22 -11.33 -0.59 5.66
C GLU A 22 -11.32 -2.08 5.93
N ASP A 23 -11.88 -2.44 7.05
CA ASP A 23 -12.26 -3.81 7.39
C ASP A 23 -13.75 -3.79 7.77
N ARG A 24 -14.22 -4.83 8.42
CA ARG A 24 -15.64 -4.93 8.78
C ARG A 24 -16.08 -3.95 9.86
N GLN A 25 -15.13 -3.34 10.57
CA GLN A 25 -15.41 -2.52 11.75
C GLN A 25 -14.94 -1.08 11.63
N VAL A 26 -13.84 -0.85 10.91
CA VAL A 26 -13.15 0.45 10.89
C VAL A 26 -12.83 0.84 9.46
N LYS A 27 -12.97 2.13 9.19
CA LYS A 27 -12.53 2.72 7.91
C LYS A 27 -11.71 3.95 8.22
N VAL A 28 -10.52 4.04 7.63
CA VAL A 28 -9.65 5.22 7.73
C VAL A 28 -9.29 5.72 6.35
N GLU A 29 -9.00 7.00 6.26
CA GLU A 29 -8.57 7.64 5.02
C GLU A 29 -7.22 8.30 5.25
N LEU A 30 -6.28 8.02 4.35
CA LEU A 30 -4.98 8.67 4.29
C LEU A 30 -4.96 9.57 3.08
N THR A 31 -4.21 10.66 3.16
CA THR A 31 -3.94 11.50 2.00
C THR A 31 -2.48 11.31 1.59
N ALA A 32 -2.19 11.55 0.32
CA ALA A 32 -0.83 11.50 -0.19
C ALA A 32 -0.65 12.56 -1.26
N SER A 33 0.51 13.22 -1.25
CA SER A 33 0.90 14.14 -2.30
C SER A 33 1.93 13.48 -3.22
N TYR A 34 2.07 14.02 -4.42
CA TYR A 34 2.96 13.46 -5.45
C TYR A 34 4.45 13.65 -5.15
N ILE A 35 4.81 14.37 -4.08
CA ILE A 35 6.21 14.62 -3.75
C ILE A 35 6.95 13.37 -3.28
N THR A 36 6.23 12.32 -2.91
CA THR A 36 6.82 10.99 -2.70
C THR A 36 6.22 10.02 -3.70
N ASN A 37 6.95 8.94 -3.96
CA ASN A 37 6.47 7.86 -4.82
C ASN A 37 5.57 6.91 -4.00
N ALA A 38 4.48 7.43 -3.43
CA ALA A 38 3.64 6.68 -2.50
C ALA A 38 3.13 5.34 -3.07
N PRO A 39 2.54 5.28 -4.29
CA PRO A 39 2.11 4.00 -4.84
C PRO A 39 3.26 3.04 -5.06
N GLU A 40 4.38 3.53 -5.60
CA GLU A 40 5.56 2.73 -5.87
C GLU A 40 6.14 2.15 -4.57
N GLU A 41 6.20 2.96 -3.52
CA GLU A 41 6.71 2.51 -2.22
C GLU A 41 5.82 1.42 -1.63
N LEU A 42 4.50 1.58 -1.71
CA LEU A 42 3.57 0.59 -1.18
C LEU A 42 3.70 -0.73 -1.94
N LEU A 43 3.70 -0.67 -3.26
CA LEU A 43 3.82 -1.86 -4.11
C LEU A 43 5.16 -2.58 -3.88
N THR A 44 6.24 -1.81 -3.78
CA THR A 44 7.57 -2.36 -3.53
C THR A 44 7.67 -3.00 -2.15
N ALA A 45 7.11 -2.36 -1.11
CA ALA A 45 7.12 -2.90 0.25
C ALA A 45 6.41 -4.26 0.31
N VAL A 46 5.23 -4.36 -0.28
CA VAL A 46 4.49 -5.63 -0.32
C VAL A 46 5.26 -6.68 -1.12
N GLY A 47 5.87 -6.27 -2.24
CA GLY A 47 6.71 -7.18 -3.05
C GLY A 47 7.89 -7.75 -2.27
N ARG A 48 8.53 -6.94 -1.45
CA ARG A 48 9.64 -7.39 -0.60
C ARG A 48 9.18 -8.45 0.41
N LEU A 49 8.00 -8.26 0.99
CA LEU A 49 7.43 -9.28 1.88
C LEU A 49 7.15 -10.58 1.13
N VAL A 50 6.54 -10.50 -0.06
CA VAL A 50 6.28 -11.69 -0.87
C VAL A 50 7.57 -12.41 -1.20
N ALA A 51 8.65 -11.65 -1.46
CA ALA A 51 9.97 -12.22 -1.77
C ALA A 51 10.66 -12.84 -0.55
N GLY A 52 10.14 -12.67 0.66
CA GLY A 52 10.64 -13.35 1.85
C GLY A 52 11.23 -12.45 2.92
N GLU A 53 11.21 -11.12 2.75
CA GLU A 53 11.66 -10.22 3.81
C GLU A 53 10.65 -10.23 4.95
N THR A 54 11.15 -10.04 6.18
CA THR A 54 10.31 -10.10 7.38
C THR A 54 9.75 -8.74 7.77
N GLU A 55 10.30 -7.66 7.23
CA GLU A 55 9.83 -6.30 7.51
C GLU A 55 10.00 -5.45 6.26
N ALA A 56 9.03 -4.57 6.02
CA ALA A 56 9.10 -3.56 4.96
C ALA A 56 8.32 -2.32 5.40
N ARG A 57 8.62 -1.19 4.80
CA ARG A 57 8.01 0.10 5.14
C ARG A 57 7.70 0.88 3.88
N ALA A 58 6.68 1.74 3.98
CA ALA A 58 6.33 2.69 2.94
C ALA A 58 5.94 4.01 3.60
N LEU A 59 6.22 5.13 2.94
CA LEU A 59 5.91 6.46 3.45
C LEU A 59 5.05 7.22 2.44
N PHE A 60 3.94 7.77 2.94
CA PHE A 60 3.09 8.68 2.18
C PHE A 60 3.26 10.08 2.78
N GLU A 61 3.71 11.04 1.99
CA GLU A 61 3.78 12.44 2.41
C GLU A 61 2.47 13.15 2.10
N ALA A 62 1.97 13.92 3.08
CA ALA A 62 0.72 14.68 2.96
C ALA A 62 0.92 16.16 3.31
N GLU A 63 2.17 16.62 3.48
CA GLU A 63 2.61 18.01 3.58
C GLU A 63 1.90 18.85 4.65
N PRO A 64 2.39 18.88 5.91
CA PRO A 64 3.58 18.21 6.44
C PRO A 64 3.28 16.84 7.03
N THR A 65 2.03 16.53 7.31
CA THR A 65 1.61 15.22 7.83
C THR A 65 2.13 14.11 6.93
N ALA A 66 2.49 12.98 7.51
CA ALA A 66 2.91 11.81 6.77
C ALA A 66 2.29 10.56 7.38
N TYR A 67 2.23 9.51 6.60
CA TYR A 67 1.72 8.23 7.04
C TYR A 67 2.77 7.17 6.76
N ARG A 68 3.19 6.45 7.79
CA ARG A 68 4.17 5.37 7.66
C ARG A 68 3.46 4.04 7.77
N TRP A 69 3.64 3.20 6.74
CA TRP A 69 3.16 1.82 6.75
C TRP A 69 4.29 0.95 7.23
N ILE A 70 4.01 0.07 8.18
CA ILE A 70 4.98 -0.89 8.70
C ILE A 70 4.39 -2.27 8.52
N PHE A 71 5.13 -3.14 7.83
CA PHE A 71 4.70 -4.50 7.54
C PHE A 71 5.66 -5.48 8.22
N TYR A 72 5.10 -6.50 8.82
CA TYR A 72 5.85 -7.64 9.36
C TYR A 72 5.29 -8.91 8.76
N ARG A 73 6.16 -9.88 8.52
CA ARG A 73 5.77 -11.19 8.04
C ARG A 73 6.41 -12.27 8.88
N GLU A 74 5.61 -13.27 9.28
CA GLU A 74 6.07 -14.50 9.91
C GLU A 74 5.33 -15.67 9.25
N GLY A 75 6.07 -16.51 8.49
CA GLY A 75 5.45 -17.56 7.68
C GLY A 75 4.51 -16.96 6.64
N GLU A 76 3.25 -17.36 6.66
CA GLU A 76 2.24 -16.83 5.75
C GLU A 76 1.37 -15.74 6.40
N ASP A 77 1.68 -15.35 7.62
CA ASP A 77 0.95 -14.29 8.33
C ASP A 77 1.67 -12.96 8.17
N THR A 78 0.89 -11.90 7.99
CA THR A 78 1.42 -10.54 7.93
C THR A 78 0.67 -9.64 8.89
N TRP A 79 1.39 -8.67 9.42
CA TRP A 79 0.83 -7.62 10.30
C TRP A 79 1.12 -6.28 9.68
N ILE A 80 0.10 -5.43 9.65
CA ILE A 80 0.18 -4.08 9.07
C ILE A 80 -0.11 -3.09 10.18
N ARG A 81 0.73 -2.05 10.27
CA ARG A 81 0.44 -0.87 11.08
C ARG A 81 0.59 0.37 10.21
N VAL A 82 -0.31 1.33 10.38
CA VAL A 82 -0.18 2.64 9.74
C VAL A 82 -0.13 3.69 10.84
N LEU A 83 0.94 4.47 10.84
CA LEU A 83 1.17 5.55 11.80
C LEU A 83 0.97 6.89 11.12
N GLU A 84 0.18 7.77 11.76
CA GLU A 84 0.12 9.17 11.37
C GLU A 84 1.23 9.92 12.08
N LEU A 85 2.03 10.67 11.33
CA LEU A 85 3.19 11.40 11.80
C LEU A 85 3.00 12.88 11.52
N ARG A 86 3.64 13.74 12.33
CA ARG A 86 3.62 15.18 12.09
C ARG A 86 4.44 15.55 10.85
N ASP A 87 5.49 14.78 10.57
CA ASP A 87 6.26 14.88 9.33
C ASP A 87 6.98 13.53 9.07
N GLY A 88 7.50 13.36 7.86
CA GLY A 88 8.07 12.09 7.43
C GLY A 88 9.36 11.67 8.15
N SER A 89 9.98 12.56 8.91
CA SER A 89 11.21 12.24 9.67
C SER A 89 10.93 11.77 11.08
N GLU A 90 9.69 11.85 11.55
CA GLU A 90 9.33 11.51 12.92
C GLU A 90 9.55 10.03 13.20
N HIS A 91 10.04 9.71 14.40
CA HIS A 91 10.23 8.32 14.82
C HIS A 91 8.88 7.61 15.04
N ASP A 92 8.89 6.29 14.88
CA ASP A 92 7.68 5.46 15.02
C ASP A 92 6.99 5.69 16.37
N ASN A 93 7.76 5.81 17.45
CA ASN A 93 7.19 5.95 18.80
C ASN A 93 6.50 7.29 19.04
N ARG A 94 6.62 8.24 18.14
CA ARG A 94 5.92 9.53 18.21
C ARG A 94 4.70 9.58 17.30
N GLY A 95 4.53 8.59 16.45
CA GLY A 95 3.37 8.49 15.57
C GLY A 95 2.15 7.99 16.32
N THR A 96 0.98 8.27 15.74
CA THR A 96 -0.29 7.75 16.24
C THR A 96 -0.72 6.61 15.33
N GLU A 97 -0.94 5.43 15.87
CA GLU A 97 -1.44 4.31 15.09
C GLU A 97 -2.91 4.54 14.75
N ILE A 98 -3.18 4.68 13.46
CA ILE A 98 -4.55 4.92 12.97
C ILE A 98 -5.17 3.66 12.33
N TRP A 99 -4.34 2.65 12.05
CA TRP A 99 -4.79 1.39 11.46
C TRP A 99 -3.86 0.26 11.87
N SER A 100 -4.43 -0.90 12.14
CA SER A 100 -3.68 -2.14 12.24
C SER A 100 -4.54 -3.29 11.76
N SER A 101 -3.90 -4.30 11.16
CA SER A 101 -4.61 -5.47 10.65
C SER A 101 -3.66 -6.66 10.57
N GLN A 102 -4.23 -7.85 10.61
CA GLN A 102 -3.51 -9.08 10.36
C GLN A 102 -4.14 -9.77 9.15
N LEU A 103 -3.33 -10.12 8.16
CA LEU A 103 -3.77 -10.75 6.92
C LEU A 103 -2.84 -11.89 6.56
N GLY A 104 -3.33 -12.87 5.81
CA GLY A 104 -2.45 -13.80 5.12
C GLY A 104 -1.64 -13.07 4.04
N MET A 105 -0.42 -13.55 3.76
CA MET A 105 0.45 -12.95 2.73
C MET A 105 -0.23 -12.88 1.36
N ASP A 106 -0.89 -13.98 0.98
CA ASP A 106 -1.63 -14.07 -0.28
C ASP A 106 -2.73 -13.00 -0.35
N GLN A 107 -3.48 -12.85 0.73
CA GLN A 107 -4.57 -11.89 0.82
C GLN A 107 -4.06 -10.44 0.72
N LEU A 108 -2.95 -10.13 1.40
CA LEU A 108 -2.35 -8.79 1.34
C LEU A 108 -1.91 -8.45 -0.08
N ALA A 109 -1.16 -9.35 -0.72
CA ALA A 109 -0.68 -9.14 -2.08
C ALA A 109 -1.85 -8.91 -3.04
N ARG A 110 -2.87 -9.77 -2.97
CA ARG A 110 -4.06 -9.68 -3.81
C ARG A 110 -4.83 -8.38 -3.59
N THR A 111 -4.95 -7.95 -2.34
CA THR A 111 -5.66 -6.72 -1.99
C THR A 111 -4.97 -5.50 -2.62
N VAL A 112 -3.65 -5.43 -2.54
CA VAL A 112 -2.89 -4.29 -3.09
C VAL A 112 -2.88 -4.33 -4.62
N ILE A 113 -2.72 -5.50 -5.22
CA ILE A 113 -2.80 -5.65 -6.68
C ILE A 113 -4.16 -5.18 -7.19
N ARG A 114 -5.24 -5.64 -6.56
CA ARG A 114 -6.60 -5.25 -6.95
C ARG A 114 -6.81 -3.74 -6.85
N CYS A 115 -6.27 -3.12 -5.80
CA CYS A 115 -6.36 -1.66 -5.63
C CYS A 115 -5.83 -0.92 -6.86
N PHE A 116 -4.64 -1.26 -7.31
CA PHE A 116 -4.02 -0.56 -8.44
C PHE A 116 -4.53 -1.02 -9.80
N ASP A 117 -5.01 -2.24 -9.94
CA ASP A 117 -5.74 -2.65 -11.15
C ASP A 117 -7.02 -1.80 -11.31
N GLU A 118 -7.74 -1.55 -10.22
CA GLU A 118 -8.93 -0.69 -10.24
C GLU A 118 -8.58 0.76 -10.59
N VAL A 119 -7.45 1.27 -10.12
CA VAL A 119 -6.96 2.60 -10.49
C VAL A 119 -6.72 2.68 -12.00
N ALA A 120 -6.05 1.69 -12.58
CA ALA A 120 -5.78 1.65 -14.00
C ALA A 120 -7.08 1.59 -14.82
N GLN A 121 -8.07 0.84 -14.35
CA GLN A 121 -9.37 0.74 -15.02
C GLN A 121 -10.17 2.05 -14.92
N THR A 122 -10.13 2.69 -13.76
CA THR A 122 -10.91 3.90 -13.51
C THR A 122 -10.38 5.10 -14.28
N TYR A 123 -9.07 5.30 -14.30
CA TYR A 123 -8.47 6.51 -14.86
C TYR A 123 -7.76 6.28 -16.19
N GLY A 124 -7.33 5.05 -16.47
CA GLY A 124 -6.31 4.80 -17.49
C GLY A 124 -4.96 5.37 -17.06
N GLU A 125 -3.87 4.92 -17.65
CA GLU A 125 -2.54 5.40 -17.25
C GLU A 125 -2.33 6.87 -17.59
N SER A 126 -2.84 7.32 -18.72
CA SER A 126 -2.75 8.72 -19.14
C SER A 126 -3.58 9.63 -18.22
N GLY A 127 -4.83 9.23 -17.90
CA GLY A 127 -5.68 10.00 -17.00
C GLY A 127 -5.11 10.07 -15.59
N TYR A 128 -4.54 8.98 -15.11
CA TYR A 128 -3.85 8.95 -13.83
C TYR A 128 -2.70 9.94 -13.80
N ARG A 129 -1.84 9.91 -14.81
CA ARG A 129 -0.70 10.83 -14.91
C ARG A 129 -1.14 12.29 -14.90
N GLY A 130 -2.23 12.61 -15.62
CA GLY A 130 -2.76 13.96 -15.67
C GLY A 130 -3.23 14.48 -14.31
N LYS A 131 -3.76 13.60 -13.47
CA LYS A 131 -4.27 13.95 -12.14
C LYS A 131 -3.22 13.87 -11.05
N TRP A 132 -2.36 12.86 -11.09
CA TRP A 132 -1.34 12.62 -10.08
C TRP A 132 -0.06 13.43 -10.31
N GLY A 133 0.33 13.57 -11.56
CA GLY A 133 1.54 14.31 -11.93
C GLY A 133 2.74 13.42 -12.24
N GLU A 134 2.64 12.13 -11.97
CA GLU A 134 3.67 11.13 -12.24
C GLU A 134 3.04 9.92 -12.94
N HIS A 135 3.87 9.10 -13.57
CA HIS A 135 3.40 7.92 -14.26
C HIS A 135 2.71 6.93 -13.31
N PHE A 136 1.75 6.19 -13.85
CA PHE A 136 1.16 5.06 -13.15
C PHE A 136 2.27 4.05 -12.81
N PRO A 137 2.24 3.44 -11.60
CA PRO A 137 3.32 2.54 -11.15
C PRO A 137 3.24 1.16 -11.81
N ARG A 138 3.27 1.11 -13.14
CA ARG A 138 3.09 -0.14 -13.91
C ARG A 138 4.20 -1.13 -13.63
N THR A 139 5.45 -0.67 -13.58
CA THR A 139 6.59 -1.54 -13.35
C THR A 139 6.49 -2.24 -11.99
N GLU A 140 6.18 -1.46 -10.95
CA GLU A 140 6.07 -1.97 -9.57
C GLU A 140 4.87 -2.90 -9.42
N LEU A 141 3.75 -2.57 -10.05
CA LEU A 141 2.55 -3.40 -10.00
C LEU A 141 2.80 -4.77 -10.67
N GLU A 142 3.40 -4.77 -11.85
CA GLU A 142 3.67 -6.03 -12.55
C GLU A 142 4.77 -6.85 -11.86
N ALA A 143 5.74 -6.18 -11.22
CA ALA A 143 6.73 -6.88 -10.41
C ALA A 143 6.07 -7.59 -9.22
N LEU A 144 5.17 -6.91 -8.52
CA LEU A 144 4.43 -7.53 -7.42
C LEU A 144 3.58 -8.70 -7.93
N ARG A 145 2.90 -8.52 -9.05
CA ARG A 145 2.07 -9.59 -9.64
C ARG A 145 2.90 -10.84 -9.95
N ARG A 146 4.10 -10.66 -10.51
CA ARG A 146 5.00 -11.79 -10.81
C ARG A 146 5.46 -12.50 -9.54
N LEU A 147 5.84 -11.72 -8.52
CA LEU A 147 6.24 -12.28 -7.22
C LEU A 147 5.10 -13.06 -6.58
N TRP A 148 3.91 -12.51 -6.61
CA TRP A 148 2.73 -13.16 -6.05
C TRP A 148 2.39 -14.46 -6.79
N HIS A 149 2.44 -14.46 -8.12
CA HIS A 149 2.20 -15.68 -8.91
C HIS A 149 3.26 -16.75 -8.61
N ALA A 150 4.52 -16.39 -8.50
CA ALA A 150 5.60 -17.32 -8.17
C ALA A 150 5.42 -17.92 -6.78
N HIS A 151 5.07 -17.09 -5.80
CA HIS A 151 4.78 -17.52 -4.43
C HIS A 151 3.59 -18.49 -4.39
N HIS A 152 2.52 -18.15 -5.08
CA HIS A 152 1.30 -18.95 -5.14
C HIS A 152 1.56 -20.30 -5.79
N ARG A 153 2.38 -20.37 -6.85
CA ARG A 153 2.76 -21.64 -7.49
C ARG A 153 3.61 -22.51 -6.56
N SER A 154 4.50 -21.90 -5.78
CA SER A 154 5.34 -22.64 -4.82
C SER A 154 4.50 -23.32 -3.74
N ASP A 155 3.43 -22.67 -3.29
CA ASP A 155 2.55 -23.23 -2.26
C ASP A 155 1.72 -24.41 -2.78
N ASN A 156 1.57 -24.53 -4.09
CA ASN A 156 0.79 -25.59 -4.73
C ASN A 156 1.64 -26.81 -5.14
N THR A 157 2.94 -26.79 -4.87
CA THR A 157 3.84 -27.91 -5.08
C THR A 157 4.26 -28.50 -3.73
#